data_7c9e895287bba0ece62729e2a04cfaa4
#
_entry.id   7c9e895287bba0ece62729e2a04cfaa4
#
_cell.length_a   1.000
_cell.length_b   1.000
_cell.length_c   1.000
_cell.angle_alpha   90.00
_cell.angle_beta   90.00
_cell.angle_gamma   90.00
#
_symmetry.space_group_name_H-M   'P 1'
#
loop_
_entity.id
_entity.type
_entity.pdbx_description
1 polymer ?
#
loop_
_entity_poly.entity_id
_entity_poly.type
_entity_poly.pdbx_seq_one_letter_code
_entity_poly.pdbx_strand_id
1 'polypeptide(L)'
;MTVAERNNVVEHGDRDAQPIVFAHGFGCDQNMWRFVWPAFADDARVILFDHVGAGGSDASAYDRERYASLRGYAEDVLAICRELNLTDVVFVGHSVSAMIGALAAAAEPERFARLVLVGPSPRYIDEGDYSGGFTQQDIEGLLESMDSNYLGWSSAMAPVIMGNDDRPQLGEELVNSFCRADPEIARDFARVTFMSDNRADLAQVRTPSLILQCSDDAIAPRPVGEYVHAQLADSRLVLLEATGHCPNLSAPEETVAAIKAYLAT
;
A
#
# COMPACT_ATOMS: atom_id res chain seq x y z
N MET A 1 -0.38 -7.25 24.95
CA MET A 1 -0.98 -6.91 23.62
C MET A 1 -0.32 -7.77 22.57
N THR A 2 -1.07 -8.54 21.84
CA THR A 2 -0.60 -9.36 20.71
C THR A 2 -0.33 -8.46 19.50
N VAL A 3 0.34 -8.99 18.46
CA VAL A 3 0.55 -8.24 17.21
C VAL A 3 -0.80 -8.01 16.51
N ALA A 4 -1.68 -9.00 16.54
CA ALA A 4 -3.02 -8.90 15.96
C ALA A 4 -3.86 -7.80 16.63
N GLU A 5 -3.83 -7.67 17.96
CA GLU A 5 -4.50 -6.59 18.68
C GLU A 5 -3.87 -5.23 18.33
N ARG A 6 -2.54 -5.13 18.33
CA ARG A 6 -1.81 -3.89 18.00
C ARG A 6 -2.17 -3.35 16.62
N ASN A 7 -2.23 -4.24 15.63
CA ASN A 7 -2.47 -3.90 14.24
C ASN A 7 -3.94 -4.06 13.81
N ASN A 8 -4.88 -4.18 14.75
CA ASN A 8 -6.31 -4.33 14.46
C ASN A 8 -6.58 -5.36 13.36
N VAL A 9 -5.99 -6.56 13.51
CA VAL A 9 -6.12 -7.62 12.50
C VAL A 9 -7.53 -8.18 12.49
N VAL A 10 -8.11 -8.28 11.30
CA VAL A 10 -9.43 -8.89 11.06
C VAL A 10 -9.26 -10.02 10.05
N GLU A 11 -9.87 -11.17 10.35
CA GLU A 11 -9.84 -12.37 9.51
C GLU A 11 -11.22 -12.68 8.95
N HIS A 12 -11.28 -13.10 7.68
CA HIS A 12 -12.48 -13.62 7.00
C HIS A 12 -12.15 -14.89 6.22
N GLY A 13 -13.18 -15.66 5.87
CA GLY A 13 -13.03 -16.88 5.08
C GLY A 13 -12.54 -18.07 5.88
N ASP A 14 -12.10 -19.11 5.16
CA ASP A 14 -11.64 -20.36 5.77
C ASP A 14 -10.20 -20.24 6.28
N ARG A 15 -9.98 -20.53 7.54
CA ARG A 15 -8.65 -20.46 8.17
C ARG A 15 -7.64 -21.46 7.63
N ASP A 16 -8.10 -22.53 7.00
CA ASP A 16 -7.24 -23.56 6.43
C ASP A 16 -6.94 -23.32 4.94
N ALA A 17 -7.60 -22.32 4.32
CA ALA A 17 -7.34 -21.91 2.95
C ALA A 17 -6.08 -21.04 2.82
N GLN A 18 -5.61 -20.84 1.57
CA GLN A 18 -4.44 -20.00 1.30
C GLN A 18 -4.65 -18.57 1.82
N PRO A 19 -3.70 -18.03 2.61
CA PRO A 19 -3.84 -16.69 3.16
C PRO A 19 -3.61 -15.60 2.11
N ILE A 20 -4.54 -14.61 2.09
CA ILE A 20 -4.39 -13.36 1.33
C ILE A 20 -4.39 -12.21 2.34
N VAL A 21 -3.28 -11.49 2.42
CA VAL A 21 -3.09 -10.36 3.32
C VAL A 21 -3.25 -9.06 2.54
N PHE A 22 -4.18 -8.20 2.94
CA PHE A 22 -4.42 -6.90 2.34
C PHE A 22 -3.87 -5.78 3.22
N ALA A 23 -3.00 -4.94 2.65
CA ALA A 23 -2.36 -3.82 3.33
C ALA A 23 -2.72 -2.49 2.65
N HIS A 24 -3.22 -1.55 3.44
CA HIS A 24 -3.68 -0.25 2.96
C HIS A 24 -2.54 0.75 2.69
N GLY A 25 -2.83 1.80 1.92
CA GLY A 25 -1.92 2.88 1.61
C GLY A 25 -1.83 3.94 2.72
N PHE A 26 -0.97 4.94 2.50
CA PHE A 26 -0.83 6.10 3.38
C PHE A 26 -2.16 6.83 3.58
N GLY A 27 -2.45 7.21 4.82
CA GLY A 27 -3.66 7.96 5.19
C GLY A 27 -4.96 7.18 5.14
N CYS A 28 -4.88 5.87 4.90
CA CYS A 28 -6.02 4.96 4.83
C CYS A 28 -6.08 4.02 6.04
N ASP A 29 -7.06 3.16 6.05
CA ASP A 29 -7.22 2.03 6.93
C ASP A 29 -7.67 0.78 6.12
N GLN A 30 -7.79 -0.37 6.77
CA GLN A 30 -8.16 -1.62 6.11
C GLN A 30 -9.53 -1.56 5.39
N ASN A 31 -10.40 -0.62 5.77
CA ASN A 31 -11.71 -0.45 5.14
C ASN A 31 -11.63 -0.03 3.66
N MET A 32 -10.48 0.50 3.21
CA MET A 32 -10.29 0.79 1.78
C MET A 32 -10.37 -0.45 0.89
N TRP A 33 -10.23 -1.65 1.45
CA TRP A 33 -10.32 -2.91 0.74
C TRP A 33 -11.73 -3.53 0.70
N ARG A 34 -12.75 -2.90 1.33
CA ARG A 34 -14.11 -3.43 1.52
C ARG A 34 -14.84 -3.86 0.25
N PHE A 35 -14.48 -3.30 -0.90
CA PHE A 35 -15.05 -3.67 -2.19
C PHE A 35 -14.25 -4.75 -2.94
N VAL A 36 -13.05 -5.06 -2.47
CA VAL A 36 -12.14 -6.02 -3.11
C VAL A 36 -12.07 -7.34 -2.35
N TRP A 37 -11.78 -7.30 -1.04
CA TRP A 37 -11.54 -8.51 -0.26
C TRP A 37 -12.72 -9.51 -0.25
N PRO A 38 -14.01 -9.09 -0.29
CA PRO A 38 -15.12 -10.06 -0.23
C PRO A 38 -15.12 -11.05 -1.40
N ALA A 39 -14.56 -10.64 -2.54
CA ALA A 39 -14.47 -11.50 -3.72
C ALA A 39 -13.53 -12.71 -3.54
N PHE A 40 -12.75 -12.77 -2.47
CA PHE A 40 -11.78 -13.82 -2.15
C PHE A 40 -12.18 -14.66 -0.94
N ALA A 41 -13.15 -14.22 -0.13
CA ALA A 41 -13.47 -14.84 1.16
C ALA A 41 -14.04 -16.26 1.06
N ASP A 42 -14.62 -16.66 -0.07
CA ASP A 42 -15.13 -18.02 -0.28
C ASP A 42 -14.02 -19.05 -0.53
N ASP A 43 -12.86 -18.61 -1.05
CA ASP A 43 -11.78 -19.47 -1.52
C ASP A 43 -10.46 -19.27 -0.77
N ALA A 44 -10.37 -18.26 0.10
CA ALA A 44 -9.13 -17.89 0.78
C ALA A 44 -9.35 -17.51 2.26
N ARG A 45 -8.27 -17.60 3.04
CA ARG A 45 -8.18 -16.95 4.35
C ARG A 45 -7.77 -15.50 4.14
N VAL A 46 -8.72 -14.58 4.24
CA VAL A 46 -8.48 -13.14 4.05
C VAL A 46 -8.05 -12.51 5.38
N ILE A 47 -6.93 -11.82 5.37
CA ILE A 47 -6.40 -11.07 6.51
C ILE A 47 -6.33 -9.58 6.13
N LEU A 48 -6.95 -8.75 6.94
CA LEU A 48 -6.90 -7.30 6.87
C LEU A 48 -6.24 -6.78 8.13
N PHE A 49 -5.50 -5.69 8.04
CA PHE A 49 -4.89 -5.07 9.22
C PHE A 49 -4.69 -3.56 9.00
N ASP A 50 -4.50 -2.84 10.09
CA ASP A 50 -4.11 -1.44 10.07
C ASP A 50 -2.64 -1.28 10.45
N HIS A 51 -1.91 -0.43 9.71
CA HIS A 51 -0.59 -0.01 10.13
C HIS A 51 -0.67 0.72 11.47
N VAL A 52 0.34 0.57 12.31
CA VAL A 52 0.38 1.26 13.60
C VAL A 52 0.28 2.78 13.40
N GLY A 53 -0.69 3.40 14.07
CA GLY A 53 -1.05 4.80 13.91
C GLY A 53 -2.16 5.07 12.89
N ALA A 54 -2.69 4.02 12.23
CA ALA A 54 -3.81 4.14 11.30
C ALA A 54 -5.02 3.33 11.79
N GLY A 55 -6.21 3.72 11.34
CA GLY A 55 -7.46 2.99 11.54
C GLY A 55 -7.76 2.68 13.01
N GLY A 56 -7.99 1.41 13.29
CA GLY A 56 -8.25 0.87 14.64
C GLY A 56 -7.00 0.30 15.33
N SER A 57 -5.80 0.50 14.78
CA SER A 57 -4.54 0.06 15.41
C SER A 57 -4.26 0.81 16.71
N ASP A 58 -3.43 0.22 17.57
CA ASP A 58 -3.01 0.89 18.81
C ASP A 58 -1.95 1.96 18.52
N ALA A 59 -2.36 3.22 18.47
CA ALA A 59 -1.46 4.37 18.27
C ALA A 59 -0.40 4.50 19.40
N SER A 60 -0.67 3.98 20.61
CA SER A 60 0.30 4.01 21.70
C SER A 60 1.51 3.10 21.48
N ALA A 61 1.41 2.17 20.51
CA ALA A 61 2.51 1.30 20.09
C ALA A 61 3.43 1.96 19.04
N TYR A 62 3.13 3.20 18.63
CA TYR A 62 3.98 3.89 17.68
C TYR A 62 5.32 4.28 18.31
N ASP A 63 6.40 3.91 17.63
CA ASP A 63 7.77 4.21 18.03
C ASP A 63 8.51 4.85 16.84
N ARG A 64 8.94 6.10 16.99
CA ARG A 64 9.59 6.86 15.91
C ARG A 64 10.89 6.21 15.39
N GLU A 65 11.65 5.54 16.24
CA GLU A 65 12.88 4.87 15.83
C GLU A 65 12.55 3.62 15.00
N ARG A 66 11.58 2.82 15.47
CA ARG A 66 11.11 1.64 14.74
C ARG A 66 10.55 1.98 13.38
N TYR A 67 9.72 3.02 13.30
CA TYR A 67 9.03 3.44 12.08
C TYR A 67 9.76 4.56 11.32
N ALA A 68 11.05 4.77 11.58
CA ALA A 68 11.89 5.72 10.84
C ALA A 68 12.16 5.31 9.38
N SER A 69 11.74 4.12 8.96
CA SER A 69 11.80 3.61 7.58
C SER A 69 10.67 2.62 7.32
N LEU A 70 10.41 2.31 6.04
CA LEU A 70 9.41 1.30 5.66
C LEU A 70 9.73 -0.11 6.19
N ARG A 71 10.97 -0.37 6.61
CA ARG A 71 11.37 -1.66 7.21
C ARG A 71 10.67 -1.93 8.54
N GLY A 72 10.37 -0.90 9.35
CA GLY A 72 9.59 -1.06 10.57
C GLY A 72 8.17 -1.57 10.31
N TYR A 73 7.56 -1.06 9.25
CA TYR A 73 6.23 -1.52 8.79
C TYR A 73 6.29 -2.92 8.15
N ALA A 74 7.36 -3.23 7.40
CA ALA A 74 7.59 -4.57 6.86
C ALA A 74 7.76 -5.62 7.98
N GLU A 75 8.45 -5.27 9.06
CA GLU A 75 8.57 -6.14 10.23
C GLU A 75 7.22 -6.37 10.93
N ASP A 76 6.30 -5.40 10.91
CA ASP A 76 4.93 -5.62 11.41
C ASP A 76 4.17 -6.64 10.55
N VAL A 77 4.30 -6.58 9.23
CA VAL A 77 3.73 -7.58 8.31
C VAL A 77 4.27 -8.97 8.64
N LEU A 78 5.58 -9.09 8.80
CA LEU A 78 6.22 -10.37 9.17
C LEU A 78 5.77 -10.85 10.56
N ALA A 79 5.64 -9.95 11.52
CA ALA A 79 5.17 -10.27 12.87
C ALA A 79 3.72 -10.77 12.86
N ILE A 80 2.82 -10.17 12.06
CA ILE A 80 1.45 -10.67 11.83
C ILE A 80 1.49 -12.07 11.24
N CYS A 81 2.29 -12.27 10.18
CA CYS A 81 2.42 -13.58 9.53
C CYS A 81 2.94 -14.66 10.50
N ARG A 82 3.91 -14.33 11.34
CA ARG A 82 4.47 -15.26 12.34
C ARG A 82 3.44 -15.59 13.42
N GLU A 83 2.74 -14.59 13.98
CA GLU A 83 1.73 -14.79 15.04
C GLU A 83 0.56 -15.64 14.56
N LEU A 84 0.08 -15.41 13.33
CA LEU A 84 -1.01 -16.17 12.73
C LEU A 84 -0.56 -17.48 12.04
N ASN A 85 0.74 -17.81 12.09
CA ASN A 85 1.36 -18.96 11.42
C ASN A 85 1.05 -19.03 9.93
N LEU A 86 1.10 -17.88 9.22
CA LEU A 86 0.85 -17.83 7.79
C LEU A 86 2.06 -18.29 6.99
N THR A 87 1.83 -19.15 6.01
CA THR A 87 2.77 -19.61 4.97
C THR A 87 2.10 -19.49 3.62
N ASP A 88 2.87 -19.49 2.54
CA ASP A 88 2.36 -19.35 1.17
C ASP A 88 1.46 -18.13 0.98
N VAL A 89 1.83 -17.02 1.63
CA VAL A 89 1.04 -15.78 1.67
C VAL A 89 0.96 -15.14 0.29
N VAL A 90 -0.25 -14.80 -0.15
CA VAL A 90 -0.48 -13.79 -1.18
C VAL A 90 -0.58 -12.44 -0.48
N PHE A 91 0.36 -11.54 -0.74
CA PHE A 91 0.32 -10.20 -0.15
C PHE A 91 -0.17 -9.19 -1.18
N VAL A 92 -1.20 -8.44 -0.84
CA VAL A 92 -1.81 -7.39 -1.67
C VAL A 92 -1.58 -6.04 -0.99
N GLY A 93 -0.64 -5.27 -1.51
CA GLY A 93 -0.26 -3.96 -0.95
C GLY A 93 -0.62 -2.81 -1.89
N HIS A 94 -1.30 -1.80 -1.35
CA HIS A 94 -1.61 -0.57 -2.08
C HIS A 94 -0.58 0.51 -1.76
N SER A 95 -0.09 1.20 -2.80
CA SER A 95 0.78 2.38 -2.67
C SER A 95 2.04 2.06 -1.85
N VAL A 96 2.30 2.79 -0.75
CA VAL A 96 3.43 2.53 0.16
C VAL A 96 3.47 1.07 0.64
N SER A 97 2.32 0.43 0.83
CA SER A 97 2.27 -0.97 1.24
C SER A 97 2.73 -1.95 0.16
N ALA A 98 2.76 -1.54 -1.11
CA ALA A 98 3.43 -2.33 -2.15
C ALA A 98 4.93 -2.47 -1.85
N MET A 99 5.59 -1.38 -1.45
CA MET A 99 7.00 -1.44 -1.05
C MET A 99 7.21 -2.09 0.32
N ILE A 100 6.31 -1.89 1.28
CA ILE A 100 6.34 -2.60 2.56
C ILE A 100 6.28 -4.12 2.34
N GLY A 101 5.38 -4.59 1.48
CA GLY A 101 5.29 -6.01 1.10
C GLY A 101 6.52 -6.53 0.37
N ALA A 102 7.08 -5.74 -0.54
CA ALA A 102 8.32 -6.07 -1.24
C ALA A 102 9.50 -6.23 -0.26
N LEU A 103 9.63 -5.33 0.72
CA LEU A 103 10.64 -5.40 1.77
C LEU A 103 10.46 -6.61 2.69
N ALA A 104 9.21 -6.93 3.06
CA ALA A 104 8.89 -8.12 3.84
C ALA A 104 9.24 -9.41 3.09
N ALA A 105 8.89 -9.48 1.80
CA ALA A 105 9.20 -10.63 0.95
C ALA A 105 10.71 -10.77 0.65
N ALA A 106 11.44 -9.67 0.58
CA ALA A 106 12.90 -9.72 0.47
C ALA A 106 13.57 -10.26 1.75
N ALA A 107 12.96 -9.99 2.93
CA ALA A 107 13.50 -10.43 4.23
C ALA A 107 13.16 -11.90 4.54
N GLU A 108 11.94 -12.38 4.25
CA GLU A 108 11.48 -13.77 4.46
C GLU A 108 10.79 -14.32 3.19
N PRO A 109 11.54 -14.54 2.10
CA PRO A 109 10.94 -14.92 0.81
C PRO A 109 10.15 -16.23 0.84
N GLU A 110 10.51 -17.16 1.71
CA GLU A 110 9.85 -18.46 1.85
C GLU A 110 8.42 -18.37 2.43
N ARG A 111 8.08 -17.22 2.98
CA ARG A 111 6.76 -16.98 3.56
C ARG A 111 5.71 -16.57 2.51
N PHE A 112 6.16 -15.96 1.42
CA PHE A 112 5.30 -15.35 0.42
C PHE A 112 5.26 -16.17 -0.87
N ALA A 113 4.06 -16.61 -1.25
CA ALA A 113 3.83 -17.26 -2.54
C ALA A 113 3.79 -16.25 -3.69
N ARG A 114 3.14 -15.10 -3.46
CA ARG A 114 2.95 -14.06 -4.48
C ARG A 114 2.82 -12.67 -3.86
N LEU A 115 3.20 -11.65 -4.64
CA LEU A 115 2.92 -10.24 -4.33
C LEU A 115 1.96 -9.65 -5.37
N VAL A 116 1.06 -8.79 -4.91
CA VAL A 116 0.23 -7.91 -5.74
C VAL A 116 0.50 -6.47 -5.30
N LEU A 117 1.15 -5.72 -6.17
CA LEU A 117 1.64 -4.37 -5.93
C LEU A 117 0.72 -3.40 -6.67
N VAL A 118 -0.19 -2.74 -5.96
CA VAL A 118 -1.19 -1.84 -6.53
C VAL A 118 -0.69 -0.40 -6.42
N GLY A 119 -0.41 0.26 -7.54
CA GLY A 119 0.16 1.61 -7.59
C GLY A 119 1.49 1.73 -6.85
N PRO A 120 2.48 0.83 -7.10
CA PRO A 120 3.74 0.85 -6.36
C PRO A 120 4.60 2.04 -6.72
N SER A 121 5.34 2.59 -5.74
CA SER A 121 6.44 3.53 -6.01
C SER A 121 7.62 3.23 -5.09
N PRO A 122 8.80 2.83 -5.63
CA PRO A 122 9.99 2.61 -4.84
C PRO A 122 10.70 3.93 -4.46
N ARG A 123 10.40 5.01 -5.17
CA ARG A 123 10.87 6.37 -4.93
C ARG A 123 9.95 7.36 -5.64
N TYR A 124 9.53 8.39 -4.95
CA TYR A 124 8.63 9.41 -5.51
C TYR A 124 9.39 10.55 -6.22
N ILE A 125 10.68 10.73 -5.88
CA ILE A 125 11.50 11.85 -6.37
C ILE A 125 12.25 11.46 -7.64
N ASP A 126 12.16 12.32 -8.66
CA ASP A 126 12.95 12.21 -9.89
C ASP A 126 14.45 12.28 -9.60
N GLU A 127 15.25 11.39 -10.20
CA GLU A 127 16.70 11.38 -10.02
C GLU A 127 17.42 10.78 -11.22
N GLY A 128 18.23 11.56 -11.89
CA GLY A 128 18.91 11.14 -13.13
C GLY A 128 17.90 10.75 -14.20
N ASP A 129 17.99 9.51 -14.69
CA ASP A 129 17.06 8.95 -15.68
C ASP A 129 15.80 8.30 -15.05
N TYR A 130 15.71 8.27 -13.72
CA TYR A 130 14.55 7.74 -13.02
C TYR A 130 13.47 8.81 -12.86
N SER A 131 12.26 8.50 -13.28
CA SER A 131 11.09 9.36 -13.07
C SER A 131 10.23 8.79 -11.94
N GLY A 132 10.20 9.48 -10.79
CA GLY A 132 9.33 9.19 -9.64
C GLY A 132 8.02 9.94 -9.69
N GLY A 133 7.95 11.00 -10.50
CA GLY A 133 6.78 11.84 -10.72
C GLY A 133 6.81 13.19 -9.98
N PHE A 134 7.78 13.40 -9.08
CA PHE A 134 7.91 14.63 -8.31
C PHE A 134 9.37 15.10 -8.27
N THR A 135 9.58 16.41 -8.25
CA THR A 135 10.87 16.96 -7.88
C THR A 135 11.08 16.88 -6.36
N GLN A 136 12.34 17.01 -5.93
CA GLN A 136 12.66 17.14 -4.51
C GLN A 136 11.88 18.29 -3.86
N GLN A 137 11.76 19.44 -4.56
CA GLN A 137 11.06 20.62 -4.06
C GLN A 137 9.55 20.38 -3.92
N ASP A 138 8.93 19.60 -4.82
CA ASP A 138 7.50 19.26 -4.73
C ASP A 138 7.22 18.45 -3.47
N ILE A 139 8.07 17.44 -3.18
CA ILE A 139 7.91 16.61 -1.98
C ILE A 139 8.15 17.43 -0.70
N GLU A 140 9.17 18.28 -0.67
CA GLU A 140 9.42 19.17 0.47
C GLU A 140 8.24 20.12 0.70
N GLY A 141 7.70 20.74 -0.35
CA GLY A 141 6.53 21.62 -0.26
C GLY A 141 5.26 20.88 0.18
N LEU A 142 5.06 19.63 -0.28
CA LEU A 142 3.97 18.78 0.15
C LEU A 142 4.05 18.52 1.67
N LEU A 143 5.23 18.13 2.17
CA LEU A 143 5.46 17.86 3.59
C LEU A 143 5.33 19.12 4.44
N GLU A 144 5.85 20.27 4.00
CA GLU A 144 5.66 21.56 4.68
C GLU A 144 4.20 21.98 4.77
N SER A 145 3.44 21.79 3.69
CA SER A 145 1.99 22.07 3.67
C SER A 145 1.24 21.19 4.67
N MET A 146 1.58 19.90 4.73
CA MET A 146 1.03 18.95 5.70
C MET A 146 1.38 19.33 7.14
N ASP A 147 2.64 19.73 7.41
CA ASP A 147 3.09 20.17 8.73
C ASP A 147 2.35 21.43 9.19
N SER A 148 2.12 22.36 8.26
CA SER A 148 1.48 23.65 8.55
C SER A 148 -0.02 23.53 8.77
N ASN A 149 -0.72 22.73 7.97
CA ASN A 149 -2.17 22.56 8.01
C ASN A 149 -2.60 21.19 7.47
N TYR A 150 -2.56 20.18 8.32
CA TYR A 150 -2.90 18.80 7.95
C TYR A 150 -4.30 18.65 7.33
N LEU A 151 -5.32 19.33 7.91
CA LEU A 151 -6.69 19.23 7.41
C LEU A 151 -6.86 19.93 6.06
N GLY A 152 -6.24 21.11 5.88
CA GLY A 152 -6.24 21.82 4.62
C GLY A 152 -5.52 21.04 3.53
N TRP A 153 -4.38 20.44 3.86
CA TRP A 153 -3.64 19.53 2.98
C TRP A 153 -4.50 18.33 2.57
N SER A 154 -5.13 17.66 3.53
CA SER A 154 -6.00 16.50 3.28
C SER A 154 -7.11 16.83 2.30
N SER A 155 -7.79 17.98 2.50
CA SER A 155 -8.88 18.43 1.63
C SER A 155 -8.42 18.77 0.22
N ALA A 156 -7.20 19.29 0.06
CA ALA A 156 -6.64 19.64 -1.23
C ALA A 156 -6.09 18.43 -2.00
N MET A 157 -5.42 17.52 -1.29
CA MET A 157 -4.72 16.39 -1.92
C MET A 157 -5.61 15.18 -2.19
N ALA A 158 -6.63 14.92 -1.37
CA ALA A 158 -7.47 13.74 -1.56
C ALA A 158 -8.16 13.68 -2.93
N PRO A 159 -8.72 14.76 -3.50
CA PRO A 159 -9.24 14.75 -4.86
C PRO A 159 -8.16 14.47 -5.92
N VAL A 160 -6.96 15.02 -5.76
CA VAL A 160 -5.82 14.79 -6.68
C VAL A 160 -5.38 13.33 -6.65
N ILE A 161 -5.24 12.75 -5.45
CA ILE A 161 -4.90 11.33 -5.27
C ILE A 161 -5.97 10.44 -5.88
N MET A 162 -7.24 10.76 -5.66
CA MET A 162 -8.36 9.96 -6.16
C MET A 162 -8.54 10.08 -7.67
N GLY A 163 -8.32 11.27 -8.27
CA GLY A 163 -8.29 11.47 -9.73
C GLY A 163 -9.58 11.10 -10.45
N ASN A 164 -10.75 11.22 -9.81
CA ASN A 164 -12.08 10.87 -10.34
C ASN A 164 -13.04 12.03 -10.14
N ASP A 165 -12.86 13.11 -10.89
CA ASP A 165 -13.61 14.38 -10.73
C ASP A 165 -15.12 14.22 -10.95
N ASP A 166 -15.53 13.23 -11.75
CA ASP A 166 -16.91 12.85 -11.98
C ASP A 166 -17.57 12.14 -10.78
N ARG A 167 -16.77 11.68 -9.82
CA ARG A 167 -17.18 10.98 -8.59
C ARG A 167 -16.59 11.62 -7.33
N PRO A 168 -16.94 12.88 -7.00
CA PRO A 168 -16.31 13.64 -5.91
C PRO A 168 -16.46 12.99 -4.54
N GLN A 169 -17.46 12.13 -4.34
CA GLN A 169 -17.66 11.36 -3.10
C GLN A 169 -16.48 10.44 -2.77
N LEU A 170 -15.71 9.99 -3.77
CA LEU A 170 -14.49 9.20 -3.54
C LEU A 170 -13.39 10.06 -2.91
N GLY A 171 -13.24 11.30 -3.37
CA GLY A 171 -12.33 12.26 -2.77
C GLY A 171 -12.73 12.62 -1.33
N GLU A 172 -14.03 12.85 -1.08
CA GLU A 172 -14.58 13.11 0.26
C GLU A 172 -14.30 11.93 1.22
N GLU A 173 -14.42 10.70 0.74
CA GLU A 173 -14.10 9.51 1.51
C GLU A 173 -12.63 9.49 1.93
N LEU A 174 -11.71 9.82 1.03
CA LEU A 174 -10.28 9.86 1.32
C LEU A 174 -9.95 10.99 2.29
N VAL A 175 -10.58 12.17 2.18
CA VAL A 175 -10.48 13.26 3.18
C VAL A 175 -10.88 12.74 4.55
N ASN A 176 -12.03 12.06 4.65
CA ASN A 176 -12.50 11.51 5.93
C ASN A 176 -11.54 10.45 6.49
N SER A 177 -10.87 9.69 5.64
CA SER A 177 -9.85 8.73 6.06
C SER A 177 -8.63 9.44 6.65
N PHE A 178 -8.07 10.43 5.96
CA PHE A 178 -6.97 11.24 6.48
C PHE A 178 -7.30 11.90 7.84
N CYS A 179 -8.52 12.44 7.98
CA CYS A 179 -8.94 13.13 9.19
C CYS A 179 -9.09 12.21 10.41
N ARG A 180 -9.12 10.88 10.24
CA ARG A 180 -9.18 9.92 11.35
C ARG A 180 -7.80 9.54 11.90
N ALA A 181 -6.74 9.76 11.14
CA ALA A 181 -5.38 9.44 11.56
C ALA A 181 -4.88 10.42 12.65
N ASP A 182 -4.00 9.94 13.53
CA ASP A 182 -3.24 10.82 14.40
C ASP A 182 -2.32 11.72 13.54
N PRO A 183 -2.45 13.06 13.62
CA PRO A 183 -1.71 13.94 12.72
C PRO A 183 -0.18 13.87 12.87
N GLU A 184 0.35 13.58 14.07
CA GLU A 184 1.80 13.47 14.26
C GLU A 184 2.34 12.20 13.62
N ILE A 185 1.66 11.06 13.85
CA ILE A 185 2.02 9.79 13.25
C ILE A 185 1.86 9.85 11.72
N ALA A 186 0.78 10.48 11.24
CA ALA A 186 0.54 10.66 9.80
C ALA A 186 1.65 11.47 9.12
N ARG A 187 2.16 12.54 9.76
CA ARG A 187 3.30 13.33 9.24
C ARG A 187 4.59 12.52 9.21
N ASP A 188 4.89 11.77 10.25
CA ASP A 188 6.07 10.90 10.30
C ASP A 188 5.98 9.83 9.19
N PHE A 189 4.81 9.19 9.02
CA PHE A 189 4.60 8.19 7.98
C PHE A 189 4.65 8.79 6.56
N ALA A 190 4.11 9.99 6.35
CA ALA A 190 4.23 10.71 5.09
C ALA A 190 5.70 10.96 4.73
N ARG A 191 6.49 11.45 5.68
CA ARG A 191 7.91 11.71 5.49
C ARG A 191 8.66 10.43 5.12
N VAL A 192 8.42 9.35 5.86
CA VAL A 192 9.02 8.04 5.57
C VAL A 192 8.59 7.51 4.20
N THR A 193 7.34 7.72 3.81
CA THR A 193 6.81 7.28 2.50
C THR A 193 7.44 8.07 1.37
N PHE A 194 7.27 9.39 1.37
CA PHE A 194 7.62 10.23 0.21
C PHE A 194 9.13 10.48 0.06
N MET A 195 9.91 10.35 1.14
CA MET A 195 11.36 10.48 1.11
C MET A 195 12.10 9.14 0.97
N SER A 196 11.37 8.01 0.93
CA SER A 196 11.99 6.69 0.81
C SER A 196 12.67 6.49 -0.54
N ASP A 197 13.70 5.66 -0.55
CA ASP A 197 14.31 5.11 -1.77
C ASP A 197 14.52 3.61 -1.59
N ASN A 198 13.65 2.84 -2.17
CA ASN A 198 13.65 1.37 -2.12
C ASN A 198 14.00 0.73 -3.47
N ARG A 199 14.55 1.52 -4.42
CA ARG A 199 14.91 1.01 -5.77
C ARG A 199 15.90 -0.14 -5.70
N ALA A 200 16.91 -0.04 -4.83
CA ALA A 200 17.91 -1.08 -4.66
C ALA A 200 17.36 -2.38 -4.02
N ASP A 201 16.26 -2.28 -3.28
CA ASP A 201 15.63 -3.43 -2.63
C ASP A 201 14.88 -4.31 -3.61
N LEU A 202 14.38 -3.76 -4.73
CA LEU A 202 13.63 -4.51 -5.73
C LEU A 202 14.40 -5.71 -6.30
N ALA A 203 15.70 -5.57 -6.48
CA ALA A 203 16.57 -6.67 -6.95
C ALA A 203 16.68 -7.85 -5.96
N GLN A 204 16.29 -7.67 -4.70
CA GLN A 204 16.29 -8.70 -3.67
C GLN A 204 14.97 -9.47 -3.63
N VAL A 205 13.90 -8.96 -4.24
CA VAL A 205 12.58 -9.59 -4.29
C VAL A 205 12.60 -10.73 -5.30
N ARG A 206 12.40 -11.96 -4.83
CA ARG A 206 12.36 -13.17 -5.66
C ARG A 206 10.94 -13.71 -5.82
N THR A 207 10.03 -13.23 -5.02
CA THR A 207 8.63 -13.65 -5.02
C THR A 207 7.95 -13.20 -6.31
N PRO A 208 7.25 -14.09 -7.03
CA PRO A 208 6.47 -13.72 -8.21
C PRO A 208 5.50 -12.58 -7.90
N SER A 209 5.47 -11.56 -8.75
CA SER A 209 4.78 -10.31 -8.46
C SER A 209 3.85 -9.86 -9.59
N LEU A 210 2.67 -9.37 -9.23
CA LEU A 210 1.78 -8.63 -10.12
C LEU A 210 1.89 -7.14 -9.79
N ILE A 211 2.08 -6.31 -10.80
CA ILE A 211 2.00 -4.85 -10.68
C ILE A 211 0.70 -4.41 -11.34
N LEU A 212 -0.16 -3.73 -10.57
CA LEU A 212 -1.37 -3.09 -11.06
C LEU A 212 -1.12 -1.58 -11.14
N GLN A 213 -1.09 -1.05 -12.35
CA GLN A 213 -0.83 0.35 -12.64
C GLN A 213 -2.07 1.00 -13.25
N CYS A 214 -2.58 2.07 -12.65
CA CYS A 214 -3.64 2.86 -13.27
C CYS A 214 -3.15 3.58 -14.53
N SER A 215 -4.06 3.80 -15.47
CA SER A 215 -3.75 4.45 -16.76
C SER A 215 -3.32 5.91 -16.58
N ASP A 216 -3.87 6.59 -15.58
CA ASP A 216 -3.54 7.96 -15.18
C ASP A 216 -3.50 8.03 -13.64
N ASP A 217 -2.30 8.16 -13.08
CA ASP A 217 -2.04 8.18 -11.64
C ASP A 217 -1.06 9.34 -11.34
N ALA A 218 -1.55 10.36 -10.66
CA ALA A 218 -0.77 11.55 -10.32
C ALA A 218 0.27 11.29 -9.21
N ILE A 219 0.18 10.18 -8.47
CA ILE A 219 1.05 9.85 -7.33
C ILE A 219 2.15 8.87 -7.74
N ALA A 220 1.80 7.83 -8.50
CA ALA A 220 2.73 6.85 -9.04
C ALA A 220 2.48 6.72 -10.55
N PRO A 221 3.04 7.62 -11.37
CA PRO A 221 2.79 7.64 -12.80
C PRO A 221 3.31 6.37 -13.49
N ARG A 222 2.76 6.06 -14.66
CA ARG A 222 3.04 4.84 -15.42
C ARG A 222 4.53 4.47 -15.53
N PRO A 223 5.48 5.40 -15.76
CA PRO A 223 6.91 5.07 -15.82
C PRO A 223 7.43 4.42 -14.53
N VAL A 224 6.83 4.73 -13.37
CA VAL A 224 7.20 4.12 -12.08
C VAL A 224 6.82 2.65 -12.05
N GLY A 225 5.61 2.29 -12.47
CA GLY A 225 5.19 0.88 -12.57
C GLY A 225 6.02 0.09 -13.59
N GLU A 226 6.36 0.70 -14.74
CA GLU A 226 7.26 0.12 -15.74
C GLU A 226 8.67 -0.10 -15.17
N TYR A 227 9.18 0.85 -14.38
CA TYR A 227 10.46 0.70 -13.69
C TYR A 227 10.44 -0.46 -12.69
N VAL A 228 9.40 -0.53 -11.84
CA VAL A 228 9.26 -1.64 -10.88
C VAL A 228 9.24 -2.99 -11.61
N HIS A 229 8.49 -3.09 -12.70
CA HIS A 229 8.46 -4.30 -13.54
C HIS A 229 9.83 -4.67 -14.09
N ALA A 230 10.60 -3.69 -14.57
CA ALA A 230 11.93 -3.93 -15.12
C ALA A 230 12.97 -4.35 -14.05
N GLN A 231 12.76 -4.00 -12.78
CA GLN A 231 13.69 -4.34 -11.68
C GLN A 231 13.35 -5.67 -10.99
N LEU A 232 12.10 -6.12 -11.04
CA LEU A 232 11.68 -7.39 -10.43
C LEU A 232 12.02 -8.57 -11.35
N ALA A 233 12.63 -9.61 -10.80
CA ALA A 233 13.09 -10.78 -11.56
C ALA A 233 11.94 -11.60 -12.19
N ASP A 234 10.81 -11.69 -11.47
CA ASP A 234 9.59 -12.40 -11.92
C ASP A 234 8.38 -11.52 -11.63
N SER A 235 7.90 -10.81 -12.65
CA SER A 235 6.74 -9.94 -12.49
C SER A 235 5.90 -9.85 -13.77
N ARG A 236 4.64 -9.47 -13.57
CA ARG A 236 3.71 -9.06 -14.63
C ARG A 236 3.24 -7.65 -14.35
N LEU A 237 3.20 -6.82 -15.38
CA LEU A 237 2.60 -5.49 -15.34
C LEU A 237 1.24 -5.53 -16.04
N VAL A 238 0.20 -5.12 -15.34
CA VAL A 238 -1.15 -4.91 -15.88
C VAL A 238 -1.50 -3.45 -15.77
N LEU A 239 -1.77 -2.83 -16.91
CA LEU A 239 -2.27 -1.47 -16.97
C LEU A 239 -3.81 -1.53 -16.86
N LEU A 240 -4.35 -0.94 -15.78
CA LEU A 240 -5.78 -0.81 -15.57
C LEU A 240 -6.34 0.37 -16.38
N GLU A 241 -7.58 0.27 -16.81
CA GLU A 241 -8.31 1.41 -17.40
C GLU A 241 -8.66 2.47 -16.34
N ALA A 242 -8.69 2.06 -15.08
CA ALA A 242 -8.90 2.93 -13.93
C ALA A 242 -7.95 4.13 -13.92
N THR A 243 -8.47 5.28 -13.49
CA THR A 243 -7.71 6.50 -13.22
C THR A 243 -7.62 6.78 -11.72
N GLY A 244 -6.64 7.61 -11.33
CA GLY A 244 -6.34 7.92 -9.95
C GLY A 244 -5.53 6.84 -9.26
N HIS A 245 -5.13 7.12 -8.02
CA HIS A 245 -4.19 6.27 -7.27
C HIS A 245 -4.84 5.12 -6.51
N CYS A 246 -6.19 5.11 -6.37
CA CYS A 246 -6.92 4.16 -5.53
C CYS A 246 -7.89 3.28 -6.33
N PRO A 247 -7.42 2.38 -7.22
CA PRO A 247 -8.30 1.55 -8.06
C PRO A 247 -9.14 0.56 -7.24
N ASN A 248 -8.69 0.18 -6.06
CA ASN A 248 -9.43 -0.63 -5.09
C ASN A 248 -10.73 0.03 -4.59
N LEU A 249 -10.85 1.37 -4.71
CA LEU A 249 -12.06 2.14 -4.41
C LEU A 249 -12.79 2.59 -5.68
N SER A 250 -12.03 3.08 -6.67
CA SER A 250 -12.61 3.68 -7.89
C SER A 250 -13.01 2.65 -8.96
N ALA A 251 -12.33 1.50 -9.01
CA ALA A 251 -12.53 0.42 -9.99
C ALA A 251 -12.33 -0.97 -9.35
N PRO A 252 -13.10 -1.32 -8.30
CA PRO A 252 -12.89 -2.56 -7.56
C PRO A 252 -13.09 -3.81 -8.41
N GLU A 253 -14.05 -3.81 -9.34
CA GLU A 253 -14.31 -4.98 -10.21
C GLU A 253 -13.12 -5.27 -11.13
N GLU A 254 -12.52 -4.24 -11.72
CA GLU A 254 -11.31 -4.37 -12.54
C GLU A 254 -10.12 -4.85 -11.72
N THR A 255 -9.95 -4.28 -10.52
CA THR A 255 -8.90 -4.67 -9.56
C THR A 255 -9.04 -6.15 -9.16
N VAL A 256 -10.26 -6.59 -8.81
CA VAL A 256 -10.55 -8.00 -8.46
C VAL A 256 -10.27 -8.92 -9.64
N ALA A 257 -10.73 -8.55 -10.83
CA ALA A 257 -10.54 -9.38 -12.04
C ALA A 257 -9.06 -9.57 -12.36
N ALA A 258 -8.25 -8.52 -12.27
CA ALA A 258 -6.81 -8.58 -12.51
C ALA A 258 -6.09 -9.46 -11.47
N ILE A 259 -6.43 -9.33 -10.17
CA ILE A 259 -5.87 -10.17 -9.11
C ILE A 259 -6.26 -11.64 -9.32
N LYS A 260 -7.54 -11.94 -9.55
CA LYS A 260 -8.00 -13.33 -9.78
C LYS A 260 -7.34 -13.96 -11.02
N ALA A 261 -7.22 -13.22 -12.11
CA ALA A 261 -6.55 -13.71 -13.32
C ALA A 261 -5.08 -14.06 -13.06
N TYR A 262 -4.38 -13.28 -12.23
CA TYR A 262 -3.01 -13.59 -11.83
C TYR A 262 -2.91 -14.79 -10.89
N LEU A 263 -3.82 -14.93 -9.93
CA LEU A 263 -3.80 -16.04 -8.97
C LEU A 263 -4.15 -17.40 -9.63
N ALA A 264 -4.87 -17.38 -10.75
CA ALA A 264 -5.22 -18.59 -11.52
C ALA A 264 -4.06 -19.18 -12.35
N THR A 265 -2.89 -18.55 -12.38
CA THR A 265 -1.70 -18.98 -13.12
C THR A 265 -0.65 -19.56 -12.21
#